data_b7415bb7e6a2284089b515b17d3d32bc
#
_entry.id   b7415bb7e6a2284089b515b17d3d32bc
#
_cell.length_a   1.000
_cell.length_b   1.000
_cell.length_c   1.000
_cell.angle_alpha   90.00
_cell.angle_beta   90.00
_cell.angle_gamma   90.00
#
_symmetry.space_group_name_H-M   'P 1'
#
loop_
_entity.id
_entity.type
_entity.pdbx_description
1 polymer ?
#
loop_
_entity_poly.entity_id
_entity_poly.type
_entity_poly.pdbx_seq_one_letter_code
_entity_poly.pdbx_strand_id
1 'polypeptide(L)'
;MNAGAFTHRLVFLSLSRERTESGAVREELVEFFTCRAFLRTMRPTYDKDGLQAREIVDPSAVVFVVRSDSRLSRSLLIRYNGDLYRIVLIQPLPDRTVQITARSVDE
;
A
#
# COMPACT_ATOMS: atom_id res chain seq x y z
N MET A 1 -14.20 -12.79 0.46
CA MET A 1 -12.96 -13.07 -0.29
C MET A 1 -12.27 -14.27 0.31
N ASN A 2 -11.84 -15.16 -0.54
CA ASN A 2 -11.26 -16.42 -0.14
C ASN A 2 -9.81 -16.21 0.33
N ALA A 3 -9.42 -16.89 1.40
CA ALA A 3 -8.06 -16.79 1.92
C ALA A 3 -7.00 -17.15 0.87
N GLY A 4 -7.32 -18.07 -0.05
CA GLY A 4 -6.41 -18.45 -1.13
C GLY A 4 -6.09 -17.35 -2.12
N ALA A 5 -6.87 -16.25 -2.13
CA ALA A 5 -6.59 -15.13 -2.99
C ALA A 5 -5.51 -14.20 -2.42
N PHE A 6 -5.15 -14.35 -1.15
CA PHE A 6 -4.15 -13.52 -0.48
C PHE A 6 -2.78 -14.16 -0.69
N THR A 7 -2.21 -13.96 -1.87
CA THR A 7 -0.97 -14.64 -2.26
C THR A 7 0.23 -13.71 -2.33
N HIS A 8 0.02 -12.42 -2.29
CA HIS A 8 1.12 -11.46 -2.37
C HIS A 8 1.58 -11.07 -0.99
N ARG A 9 2.88 -11.06 -0.79
CA ARG A 9 3.46 -10.73 0.50
C ARG A 9 3.83 -9.25 0.53
N LEU A 10 3.37 -8.57 1.56
CA LEU A 10 3.70 -7.17 1.78
C LEU A 10 4.51 -7.05 3.06
N VAL A 11 5.51 -6.17 3.03
CA VAL A 11 6.26 -5.79 4.22
C VAL A 11 5.90 -4.36 4.55
N PHE A 12 5.38 -4.13 5.73
CA PHE A 12 5.04 -2.78 6.19
C PHE A 12 6.22 -2.22 6.98
N LEU A 13 6.58 -1.00 6.64
CA LEU A 13 7.75 -0.34 7.22
C LEU A 13 7.31 0.90 7.96
N SER A 14 7.95 1.14 9.08
CA SER A 14 7.79 2.40 9.80
C SER A 14 9.06 3.22 9.68
N LEU A 15 8.91 4.53 9.81
CA LEU A 15 10.04 5.43 9.77
C LEU A 15 10.50 5.69 11.19
N SER A 16 11.74 5.30 11.48
CA SER A 16 12.35 5.54 12.77
C SER A 16 13.27 6.74 12.68
N ARG A 17 13.19 7.61 13.66
CA ARG A 17 14.05 8.79 13.72
C ARG A 17 14.90 8.70 14.97
N GLU A 18 16.19 8.80 14.78
CA GLU A 18 17.14 8.81 15.88
C GLU A 18 17.97 10.07 15.82
N ARG A 19 18.26 10.62 16.98
CA ARG A 19 19.19 11.73 17.08
C ARG A 19 20.58 11.18 17.38
N THR A 20 21.54 11.51 16.54
CA THR A 20 22.90 11.06 16.74
C THR A 20 23.59 11.91 17.81
N GLU A 21 24.76 11.48 18.22
CA GLU A 21 25.55 12.20 19.21
C GLU A 21 25.89 13.62 18.76
N SER A 22 26.05 13.82 17.47
CA SER A 22 26.33 15.14 16.91
C SER A 22 25.09 16.02 16.80
N GLY A 23 23.91 15.51 17.19
CA GLY A 23 22.68 16.27 17.12
C GLY A 23 21.95 16.15 15.79
N ALA A 24 22.52 15.45 14.81
CA ALA A 24 21.86 15.23 13.54
C ALA A 24 20.70 14.24 13.71
N VAL A 25 19.65 14.43 12.92
CA VAL A 25 18.52 13.50 12.90
C VAL A 25 18.77 12.45 11.83
N ARG A 26 18.72 11.21 12.22
CA ARG A 26 18.88 10.09 11.31
C ARG A 26 17.52 9.41 11.15
N GLU A 27 17.11 9.24 9.91
CA GLU A 27 15.87 8.54 9.60
C GLU A 27 16.19 7.18 9.00
N GLU A 28 15.46 6.18 9.44
CA GLU A 28 15.68 4.82 8.99
C GLU A 28 14.35 4.12 8.84
N LEU A 29 14.21 3.34 7.76
CA LEU A 29 13.04 2.51 7.56
C LEU A 29 13.25 1.18 8.28
N VAL A 30 12.28 0.82 9.11
CA VAL A 30 12.35 -0.40 9.92
C VAL A 30 11.15 -1.25 9.59
N GLU A 31 11.38 -2.54 9.37
CA GLU A 31 10.28 -3.48 9.15
C GLU A 31 9.42 -3.54 10.40
N PHE A 32 8.13 -3.35 10.22
CA PHE A 32 7.17 -3.32 11.31
C PHE A 32 6.40 -4.63 11.39
N PHE A 33 5.79 -5.03 10.28
CA PHE A 33 5.13 -6.33 10.21
C PHE A 33 4.93 -6.71 8.74
N THR A 34 4.60 -7.97 8.52
CA THR A 34 4.31 -8.49 7.18
C THR A 34 2.90 -9.05 7.16
N CYS A 35 2.30 -9.04 5.99
CA CYS A 35 1.03 -9.71 5.80
C CYS A 35 0.88 -10.15 4.34
N ARG A 36 -0.16 -10.91 4.08
CA ARG A 36 -0.49 -11.32 2.73
C ARG A 36 -1.62 -10.46 2.19
N ALA A 37 -1.58 -10.23 0.91
CA ALA A 37 -2.52 -9.34 0.25
C ALA A 37 -3.07 -9.95 -1.01
N PHE A 38 -4.24 -9.50 -1.38
CA PHE A 38 -4.80 -9.69 -2.72
C PHE A 38 -4.46 -8.43 -3.51
N LEU A 39 -3.90 -8.61 -4.69
CA LEU A 39 -3.55 -7.48 -5.56
C LEU A 39 -4.68 -7.22 -6.51
N ARG A 40 -5.23 -6.02 -6.45
CA ARG A 40 -6.23 -5.57 -7.41
C ARG A 40 -5.53 -4.69 -8.43
N THR A 41 -5.61 -5.11 -9.68
CA THR A 41 -5.03 -4.34 -10.76
C THR A 41 -6.02 -3.27 -11.18
N MET A 42 -5.61 -2.02 -11.11
CA MET A 42 -6.43 -0.94 -11.62
C MET A 42 -6.15 -0.78 -13.11
N ARG A 43 -7.18 -0.99 -13.91
CA ARG A 43 -7.08 -0.82 -15.34
C ARG A 43 -8.03 0.28 -15.77
N PRO A 44 -7.64 1.09 -16.76
CA PRO A 44 -8.60 2.05 -17.30
C PRO A 44 -9.79 1.31 -17.85
N THR A 45 -10.98 1.78 -17.52
CA THR A 45 -12.21 1.24 -18.08
C THR A 45 -12.81 2.28 -19.01
N TYR A 46 -13.32 1.81 -20.12
CA TYR A 46 -13.99 2.67 -21.09
C TYR A 46 -15.45 2.26 -21.14
N ASP A 47 -16.32 3.24 -21.22
CA ASP A 47 -17.72 2.97 -21.41
C ASP A 47 -17.99 2.61 -22.89
N LYS A 48 -19.27 2.41 -23.21
CA LYS A 48 -19.64 2.02 -24.56
C LYS A 48 -19.33 3.08 -25.60
N ASP A 49 -19.18 4.29 -25.18
CA ASP A 49 -18.90 5.42 -26.08
C ASP A 49 -17.41 5.67 -26.23
N GLY A 50 -16.61 4.82 -25.63
CA GLY A 50 -15.17 4.97 -25.69
C GLY A 50 -14.61 5.98 -24.71
N LEU A 51 -15.46 6.53 -23.87
CA LEU A 51 -14.99 7.45 -22.86
C LEU A 51 -14.38 6.68 -21.70
N GLN A 52 -13.24 7.15 -21.28
CA GLN A 52 -12.60 6.55 -20.14
C GLN A 52 -13.46 6.79 -18.89
N ALA A 53 -13.59 5.77 -18.08
CA ALA A 53 -14.26 5.93 -16.80
C ALA A 53 -13.58 7.03 -16.01
N ARG A 54 -14.34 7.69 -15.18
CA ARG A 54 -13.88 8.91 -14.51
C ARG A 54 -12.66 8.73 -13.64
N GLU A 55 -12.39 7.54 -13.25
CA GLU A 55 -11.23 7.29 -12.44
C GLU A 55 -10.00 7.35 -13.29
N ILE A 56 -9.16 8.31 -13.00
CA ILE A 56 -7.86 8.40 -13.64
C ILE A 56 -7.02 7.30 -13.06
N VAL A 57 -6.59 6.39 -13.90
CA VAL A 57 -5.68 5.34 -13.46
C VAL A 57 -4.28 5.92 -13.45
N ASP A 58 -3.74 6.05 -12.25
CA ASP A 58 -2.36 6.43 -12.06
C ASP A 58 -1.52 5.18 -12.23
N PRO A 59 -0.65 5.10 -13.25
CA PRO A 59 0.14 3.89 -13.46
C PRO A 59 1.10 3.59 -12.32
N SER A 60 1.38 4.56 -11.47
CA SER A 60 2.23 4.33 -10.30
C SER A 60 1.45 3.83 -9.08
N ALA A 61 0.13 3.75 -9.19
CA ALA A 61 -0.73 3.34 -8.08
C ALA A 61 -1.02 1.85 -8.15
N VAL A 62 -1.05 1.23 -6.99
CA VAL A 62 -1.49 -0.15 -6.85
C VAL A 62 -2.51 -0.23 -5.73
N VAL A 63 -3.36 -1.23 -5.81
CA VAL A 63 -4.40 -1.44 -4.82
C VAL A 63 -4.25 -2.83 -4.24
N PHE A 64 -4.09 -2.89 -2.93
CA PHE A 64 -4.00 -4.14 -2.20
C PHE A 64 -5.23 -4.30 -1.32
N VAL A 65 -5.66 -5.54 -1.13
CA VAL A 65 -6.66 -5.87 -0.12
C VAL A 65 -5.99 -6.78 0.88
N VAL A 66 -6.06 -6.40 2.14
CA VAL A 66 -5.45 -7.14 3.24
C VAL A 66 -6.48 -7.37 4.32
N ARG A 67 -6.19 -8.29 5.22
CA ARG A 67 -7.03 -8.46 6.40
C ARG A 67 -6.87 -7.25 7.30
N SER A 68 -7.97 -6.87 7.93
CA SER A 68 -7.96 -5.76 8.87
C SER A 68 -6.95 -6.01 9.99
N ASP A 69 -6.17 -5.01 10.31
CA ASP A 69 -5.13 -5.11 11.33
C ASP A 69 -5.00 -3.75 12.00
N SER A 70 -5.01 -3.76 13.32
CA SER A 70 -4.94 -2.52 14.09
C SER A 70 -3.64 -1.75 13.90
N ARG A 71 -2.61 -2.40 13.38
CA ARG A 71 -1.32 -1.76 13.14
C ARG A 71 -1.30 -0.95 11.85
N LEU A 72 -2.31 -1.09 11.00
CA LEU A 72 -2.35 -0.37 9.73
C LEU A 72 -2.52 1.12 9.96
N SER A 73 -1.73 1.91 9.26
CA SER A 73 -1.74 3.37 9.37
C SER A 73 -1.21 3.97 8.08
N ARG A 74 -1.70 5.14 7.73
CA ARG A 74 -1.24 5.84 6.53
C ARG A 74 0.21 6.31 6.63
N SER A 75 0.76 6.31 7.83
CA SER A 75 2.15 6.70 8.02
C SER A 75 3.14 5.59 7.65
N LEU A 76 2.64 4.36 7.45
CA LEU A 76 3.50 3.25 7.08
C LEU A 76 3.83 3.28 5.58
N LEU A 77 4.94 2.66 5.25
CA LEU A 77 5.31 2.42 3.87
C LEU A 77 5.18 0.92 3.60
N ILE A 78 5.07 0.57 2.33
CA ILE A 78 4.95 -0.83 1.92
C ILE A 78 6.10 -1.15 0.99
N ARG A 79 6.80 -2.25 1.29
CA ARG A 79 7.73 -2.83 0.34
C ARG A 79 7.05 -4.03 -0.30
N TYR A 80 6.96 -4.01 -1.60
CA TYR A 80 6.34 -5.07 -2.35
C TYR A 80 7.15 -5.31 -3.61
N ASN A 81 7.59 -6.54 -3.80
CA ASN A 81 8.28 -6.96 -5.01
C ASN A 81 9.52 -6.11 -5.32
N GLY A 82 10.21 -5.67 -4.28
CA GLY A 82 11.41 -4.86 -4.43
C GLY A 82 11.17 -3.36 -4.55
N ASP A 83 9.92 -2.95 -4.67
CA ASP A 83 9.58 -1.54 -4.79
C ASP A 83 8.98 -1.02 -3.51
N LEU A 84 9.15 0.27 -3.29
CA LEU A 84 8.64 0.95 -2.11
C LEU A 84 7.42 1.77 -2.49
N TYR A 85 6.36 1.67 -1.68
CA TYR A 85 5.11 2.37 -1.91
C TYR A 85 4.72 3.17 -0.68
N ARG A 86 4.09 4.29 -0.92
CA ARG A 86 3.51 5.13 0.10
C ARG A 86 2.00 4.91 0.11
N ILE A 87 1.41 4.79 1.29
CA ILE A 87 -0.03 4.58 1.43
C ILE A 87 -0.75 5.91 1.20
N VAL A 88 -1.69 5.90 0.28
CA VAL A 88 -2.49 7.07 -0.06
C VAL A 88 -3.83 7.04 0.65
N LEU A 89 -4.45 5.86 0.69
CA LEU A 89 -5.79 5.73 1.22
C LEU A 89 -5.99 4.34 1.80
N ILE A 90 -6.66 4.28 2.93
CA ILE A 90 -7.06 3.03 3.57
C ILE A 90 -8.58 3.05 3.69
N GLN A 91 -9.25 2.05 3.13
CA GLN A 91 -10.70 1.98 3.13
C GLN A 91 -11.15 0.64 3.70
N PRO A 92 -11.97 0.66 4.75
CA PRO A 92 -12.55 -0.58 5.25
C PRO A 92 -13.46 -1.22 4.21
N LEU A 93 -13.42 -2.54 4.15
CA LEU A 93 -14.28 -3.34 3.31
C LEU A 93 -15.04 -4.34 4.17
N PRO A 94 -16.09 -5.00 3.63
CA PRO A 94 -16.74 -6.09 4.34
C PRO A 94 -15.77 -7.24 4.62
N ASP A 95 -16.18 -8.15 5.50
CA ASP A 95 -15.44 -9.37 5.83
C ASP A 95 -14.10 -9.11 6.51
N ARG A 96 -14.02 -8.02 7.27
CA ARG A 96 -12.82 -7.68 8.04
C ARG A 96 -11.60 -7.56 7.15
N THR A 97 -11.79 -6.97 5.98
CA THR A 97 -10.69 -6.65 5.08
C THR A 97 -10.60 -5.14 4.90
N VAL A 98 -9.48 -4.72 4.34
CA VAL A 98 -9.19 -3.31 4.13
C VAL A 98 -8.56 -3.17 2.76
N GLN A 99 -9.00 -2.16 2.02
CA GLN A 99 -8.38 -1.84 0.74
C GLN A 99 -7.37 -0.72 0.95
N ILE A 100 -6.15 -0.96 0.50
CA ILE A 100 -5.07 0.01 0.59
C ILE A 100 -4.71 0.46 -0.81
N THR A 101 -4.83 1.74 -1.05
CA THR A 101 -4.34 2.35 -2.28
C THR A 101 -2.96 2.93 -1.98
N ALA A 102 -1.99 2.53 -2.76
CA ALA A 102 -0.61 2.93 -2.54
C ALA A 102 0.00 3.42 -3.84
N ARG A 103 0.98 4.28 -3.71
CA ARG A 103 1.63 4.88 -4.85
C ARG A 103 3.13 4.66 -4.73
N SER A 104 3.76 4.33 -5.85
CA SER A 104 5.20 4.13 -5.90
C SER A 104 5.94 5.38 -5.43
N VAL A 105 6.95 5.18 -4.62
CA VAL A 105 7.80 6.28 -4.16
C VAL A 105 8.88 6.48 -5.19
N ASP A 106 8.86 7.65 -5.82
CA ASP A 106 9.90 8.03 -6.74
C ASP A 106 11.07 8.64 -5.98
N GLU A 107 12.23 8.35 -6.44
CA GLU A 107 13.44 8.88 -5.82
C GLU A 107 13.84 10.21 -6.36
#